data_50e62eea358ad9d26ba99e97f95bc69a
#
_entry.id   50e62eea358ad9d26ba99e97f95bc69a
#
_cell.length_a   1.000
_cell.length_b   1.000
_cell.length_c   1.000
_cell.angle_alpha   90.00
_cell.angle_beta   90.00
_cell.angle_gamma   90.00
#
_symmetry.space_group_name_H-M   'P 1'
#
loop_
_entity.id
_entity.type
_entity.pdbx_description
1 polymer ?
#
loop_
_entity_poly.entity_id
_entity_poly.type
_entity_poly.pdbx_seq_one_letter_code
_entity_poly.pdbx_strand_id
1 'polypeptide(L)'
;ADAKANGKSGICVLGAKKQKAWLTDQSFLKRYGFQVVDTTESGYELLALSFDGTFPQLCEAAKKERITNQDLTVFYDMQCPYILKNVDIVRQYCEKHDIPVAFHLVDTLEKAKAVPCVFNNWAVFYKGSFQTVNLLLDIAALKRIVKK
;
A
#
# COMPACT_ATOMS: atom_id res chain seq x y z
N ALA A 1 12.68 3.15 24.01
CA ALA A 1 12.67 4.11 25.12
C ALA A 1 11.79 5.33 24.80
N ASP A 2 12.02 6.04 23.69
CA ASP A 2 11.35 7.30 23.35
C ASP A 2 9.82 7.16 23.19
N ALA A 3 9.33 6.21 22.41
CA ALA A 3 7.89 6.01 22.22
C ALA A 3 7.16 5.74 23.55
N LYS A 4 7.76 4.95 24.45
CA LYS A 4 7.19 4.68 25.77
C LYS A 4 7.19 5.93 26.65
N ALA A 5 8.25 6.73 26.61
CA ALA A 5 8.34 7.99 27.34
C ALA A 5 7.29 9.01 26.86
N ASN A 6 6.90 8.95 25.57
CA ASN A 6 5.85 9.77 24.98
C ASN A 6 4.43 9.16 25.12
N GLY A 7 4.23 8.20 26.03
CA GLY A 7 2.90 7.65 26.36
C GLY A 7 2.26 6.84 25.22
N LYS A 8 3.05 6.27 24.30
CA LYS A 8 2.52 5.42 23.22
C LYS A 8 2.31 4.00 23.72
N SER A 9 1.22 3.37 23.29
CA SER A 9 0.88 1.97 23.62
C SER A 9 1.79 0.94 22.96
N GLY A 10 2.53 1.32 21.92
CA GLY A 10 3.42 0.41 21.20
C GLY A 10 4.06 1.03 19.97
N ILE A 11 4.70 0.19 19.19
CA ILE A 11 5.28 0.52 17.88
C ILE A 11 4.73 -0.47 16.88
N CYS A 12 4.33 -0.01 15.69
CA CYS A 12 3.94 -0.89 14.59
C CYS A 12 4.78 -0.64 13.34
N VAL A 13 4.97 -1.69 12.55
CA VAL A 13 5.75 -1.68 11.32
C VAL A 13 5.04 -2.53 10.29
N LEU A 14 5.07 -2.10 9.03
CA LEU A 14 4.57 -2.89 7.93
C LEU A 14 5.64 -3.88 7.46
N GLY A 15 5.25 -5.13 7.30
CA GLY A 15 6.03 -6.22 6.74
C GLY A 15 5.29 -6.91 5.60
N ALA A 16 5.77 -8.05 5.15
CA ALA A 16 5.08 -8.89 4.20
C ALA A 16 5.41 -10.37 4.43
N LYS A 17 4.43 -11.25 4.25
CA LYS A 17 4.59 -12.71 4.36
C LYS A 17 5.70 -13.21 3.42
N LYS A 18 5.74 -12.69 2.20
CA LYS A 18 6.85 -12.89 1.27
C LYS A 18 7.74 -11.65 1.30
N GLN A 19 8.98 -11.80 1.79
CA GLN A 19 9.92 -10.70 1.92
C GLN A 19 9.99 -9.83 0.66
N LYS A 20 9.94 -8.51 0.86
CA LYS A 20 10.12 -7.49 -0.17
C LYS A 20 11.45 -6.79 0.09
N ALA A 21 12.22 -6.53 -0.95
CA ALA A 21 13.55 -5.91 -0.83
C ALA A 21 13.53 -4.51 -0.19
N TRP A 22 12.39 -3.81 -0.26
CA TRP A 22 12.19 -2.46 0.28
C TRP A 22 11.49 -2.43 1.65
N LEU A 23 11.20 -3.60 2.25
CA LEU A 23 10.68 -3.72 3.62
C LEU A 23 11.74 -4.30 4.54
N THR A 24 11.72 -3.88 5.80
CA THR A 24 12.58 -4.43 6.84
C THR A 24 12.34 -5.93 7.00
N ASP A 25 13.40 -6.69 7.15
CA ASP A 25 13.32 -8.12 7.41
C ASP A 25 12.57 -8.38 8.72
N GLN A 26 11.51 -9.17 8.63
CA GLN A 26 10.69 -9.53 9.79
C GLN A 26 11.46 -10.34 10.85
N SER A 27 12.47 -11.13 10.46
CA SER A 27 13.27 -11.89 11.42
C SER A 27 14.00 -10.98 12.40
N PHE A 28 14.49 -9.84 11.91
CA PHE A 28 15.06 -8.78 12.73
C PHE A 28 14.02 -8.23 13.72
N LEU A 29 12.85 -7.83 13.23
CA LEU A 29 11.79 -7.28 14.08
C LEU A 29 11.32 -8.28 15.14
N LYS A 30 11.12 -9.55 14.77
CA LYS A 30 10.68 -10.61 15.68
C LYS A 30 11.67 -10.87 16.81
N ARG A 31 12.97 -10.74 16.58
CA ARG A 31 14.01 -10.82 17.64
C ARG A 31 13.83 -9.74 18.71
N TYR A 32 13.24 -8.59 18.38
CA TYR A 32 12.96 -7.50 19.30
C TYR A 32 11.53 -7.52 19.86
N GLY A 33 10.83 -8.66 19.74
CA GLY A 33 9.53 -8.87 20.36
C GLY A 33 8.34 -8.39 19.51
N PHE A 34 8.55 -7.98 18.25
CA PHE A 34 7.43 -7.72 17.35
C PHE A 34 6.74 -9.02 16.97
N GLN A 35 5.43 -8.98 16.90
CA GLN A 35 4.61 -10.11 16.43
C GLN A 35 3.67 -9.64 15.32
N VAL A 36 3.31 -10.55 14.41
CA VAL A 36 2.31 -10.28 13.37
C VAL A 36 0.95 -10.23 14.05
N VAL A 37 0.25 -9.11 13.91
CA VAL A 37 -1.05 -8.86 14.55
C VAL A 37 -2.20 -8.76 13.57
N ASP A 38 -1.91 -8.50 12.29
CA ASP A 38 -2.92 -8.44 11.23
C ASP A 38 -2.28 -8.69 9.85
N THR A 39 -3.10 -9.03 8.83
CA THR A 39 -2.62 -9.37 7.48
C THR A 39 -3.63 -8.95 6.42
N THR A 40 -3.15 -8.46 5.26
CA THR A 40 -3.99 -8.17 4.09
C THR A 40 -4.15 -9.39 3.18
N GLU A 41 -5.14 -9.36 2.27
CA GLU A 41 -5.34 -10.43 1.27
C GLU A 41 -4.12 -10.62 0.37
N SER A 42 -3.40 -9.55 0.02
CA SER A 42 -2.17 -9.63 -0.80
C SER A 42 -0.93 -10.08 -0.02
N GLY A 43 -1.04 -10.27 1.31
CA GLY A 43 0.01 -10.80 2.17
C GLY A 43 0.95 -9.73 2.75
N TYR A 44 0.53 -8.47 2.85
CA TYR A 44 1.19 -7.51 3.74
C TYR A 44 0.79 -7.79 5.17
N GLU A 45 1.71 -7.64 6.10
CA GLU A 45 1.54 -7.98 7.50
C GLU A 45 1.82 -6.76 8.39
N LEU A 46 0.93 -6.51 9.34
CA LEU A 46 1.16 -5.54 10.40
C LEU A 46 1.89 -6.23 11.54
N LEU A 47 3.12 -5.80 11.82
CA LEU A 47 3.86 -6.24 13.00
C LEU A 47 3.76 -5.18 14.09
N ALA A 48 3.57 -5.60 15.33
CA ALA A 48 3.51 -4.70 16.47
C ALA A 48 4.31 -5.20 17.68
N LEU A 49 4.92 -4.24 18.38
CA LEU A 49 5.50 -4.39 19.71
C LEU A 49 4.64 -3.57 20.67
N SER A 50 3.85 -4.23 21.50
CA SER A 50 3.02 -3.57 22.50
C SER A 50 3.79 -3.32 23.81
N PHE A 51 3.46 -2.19 24.48
CA PHE A 51 3.99 -1.85 25.79
C PHE A 51 2.98 -2.07 26.92
N ASP A 52 1.69 -2.20 26.60
CA ASP A 52 0.57 -2.29 27.55
C ASP A 52 -0.43 -3.42 27.22
N GLY A 53 -0.12 -4.27 26.24
CA GLY A 53 -0.99 -5.35 25.77
C GLY A 53 -1.97 -4.94 24.66
N THR A 54 -2.04 -3.66 24.30
CA THR A 54 -2.88 -3.17 23.20
C THR A 54 -2.19 -3.39 21.85
N PHE A 55 -2.95 -3.88 20.86
CA PHE A 55 -2.44 -4.11 19.51
C PHE A 55 -3.26 -3.34 18.47
N PRO A 56 -2.60 -2.72 17.48
CA PRO A 56 -3.27 -2.08 16.36
C PRO A 56 -3.87 -3.13 15.41
N GLN A 57 -4.87 -2.70 14.62
CA GLN A 57 -5.46 -3.48 13.54
C GLN A 57 -5.51 -2.65 12.27
N LEU A 58 -5.44 -3.30 11.13
CA LEU A 58 -5.73 -2.69 9.84
C LEU A 58 -7.24 -2.47 9.71
N CYS A 59 -7.65 -1.41 9.01
CA CYS A 59 -9.07 -1.25 8.68
C CYS A 59 -9.50 -2.30 7.64
N GLU A 60 -10.78 -2.69 7.66
CA GLU A 60 -11.32 -3.74 6.79
C GLU A 60 -11.12 -3.45 5.29
N ALA A 61 -11.22 -2.18 4.88
CA ALA A 61 -10.97 -1.79 3.49
C ALA A 61 -9.52 -2.10 3.06
N ALA A 62 -8.54 -1.76 3.93
CA ALA A 62 -7.13 -2.03 3.66
C ALA A 62 -6.79 -3.54 3.69
N LYS A 63 -7.51 -4.35 4.48
CA LYS A 63 -7.34 -5.81 4.48
C LYS A 63 -7.82 -6.46 3.20
N LYS A 64 -9.01 -6.05 2.73
CA LYS A 64 -9.68 -6.65 1.56
C LYS A 64 -9.07 -6.20 0.23
N GLU A 65 -8.44 -5.04 0.19
CA GLU A 65 -7.76 -4.52 -0.99
C GLU A 65 -8.65 -4.56 -2.25
N ARG A 66 -9.93 -4.11 -2.10
CA ARG A 66 -10.97 -4.12 -3.14
C ARG A 66 -11.57 -2.75 -3.34
N ILE A 67 -11.90 -2.44 -4.61
CA ILE A 67 -12.65 -1.24 -5.01
C ILE A 67 -13.83 -1.64 -5.89
N THR A 68 -14.82 -0.77 -6.00
CA THR A 68 -15.98 -1.00 -6.89
C THR A 68 -15.69 -0.72 -8.35
N ASN A 69 -14.78 0.23 -8.63
CA ASN A 69 -14.41 0.56 -10.00
C ASN A 69 -13.68 -0.62 -10.66
N GLN A 70 -14.10 -0.97 -11.89
CA GLN A 70 -13.52 -2.07 -12.67
C GLN A 70 -12.38 -1.59 -13.58
N ASP A 71 -12.31 -0.29 -13.87
CA ASP A 71 -11.26 0.30 -14.68
C ASP A 71 -9.91 0.30 -13.95
N LEU A 72 -8.85 0.51 -14.70
CA LEU A 72 -7.55 0.76 -14.10
C LEU A 72 -7.64 1.98 -13.18
N THR A 73 -7.30 1.79 -11.92
CA THR A 73 -7.41 2.83 -10.89
C THR A 73 -6.09 2.99 -10.16
N VAL A 74 -5.61 4.22 -10.06
CA VAL A 74 -4.34 4.55 -9.43
C VAL A 74 -4.59 5.54 -8.30
N PHE A 75 -4.29 5.15 -7.06
CA PHE A 75 -4.18 6.06 -5.92
C PHE A 75 -2.73 6.51 -5.81
N TYR A 76 -2.50 7.80 -5.60
CA TYR A 76 -1.15 8.36 -5.50
C TYR A 76 -1.14 9.60 -4.61
N ASP A 77 0.01 9.89 -4.00
CA ASP A 77 0.29 11.15 -3.31
C ASP A 77 1.46 11.90 -3.97
N MET A 78 1.82 13.05 -3.41
CA MET A 78 2.88 13.90 -3.95
C MET A 78 4.20 13.83 -3.15
N GLN A 79 4.36 12.83 -2.28
CA GLN A 79 5.54 12.73 -1.40
C GLN A 79 6.81 12.35 -2.16
N CYS A 80 6.68 11.61 -3.26
CA CYS A 80 7.82 11.17 -4.06
C CYS A 80 7.92 12.00 -5.36
N PRO A 81 9.08 12.60 -5.69
CA PRO A 81 9.22 13.42 -6.89
C PRO A 81 9.03 12.67 -8.21
N TYR A 82 9.12 11.33 -8.18
CA TYR A 82 8.92 10.50 -9.37
C TYR A 82 7.45 10.17 -9.67
N ILE A 83 6.53 10.44 -8.73
CA ILE A 83 5.11 10.05 -8.86
C ILE A 83 4.46 10.72 -10.07
N LEU A 84 4.60 12.01 -10.23
CA LEU A 84 4.01 12.73 -11.38
C LEU A 84 4.46 12.16 -12.71
N LYS A 85 5.76 11.89 -12.86
CA LYS A 85 6.31 11.25 -14.06
C LYS A 85 5.65 9.88 -14.32
N ASN A 86 5.43 9.10 -13.28
CA ASN A 86 4.80 7.79 -13.41
C ASN A 86 3.30 7.90 -13.72
N VAL A 87 2.61 8.86 -13.13
CA VAL A 87 1.21 9.19 -13.50
C VAL A 87 1.12 9.51 -14.99
N ASP A 88 2.02 10.35 -15.51
CA ASP A 88 2.04 10.73 -16.92
C ASP A 88 2.35 9.55 -17.84
N ILE A 89 3.30 8.68 -17.47
CA ILE A 89 3.61 7.45 -18.22
C ILE A 89 2.38 6.53 -18.31
N VAL A 90 1.69 6.32 -17.19
CA VAL A 90 0.47 5.49 -17.16
C VAL A 90 -0.63 6.13 -17.99
N ARG A 91 -0.85 7.45 -17.84
CA ARG A 91 -1.86 8.20 -18.60
C ARG A 91 -1.64 8.08 -20.10
N GLN A 92 -0.44 8.43 -20.59
CA GLN A 92 -0.10 8.37 -22.02
C GLN A 92 -0.23 6.96 -22.59
N TYR A 93 0.16 5.94 -21.82
CA TYR A 93 -0.02 4.56 -22.24
C TYR A 93 -1.50 4.21 -22.37
N CYS A 94 -2.32 4.57 -21.39
CA CYS A 94 -3.76 4.27 -21.39
C CYS A 94 -4.48 5.01 -22.52
N GLU A 95 -4.19 6.29 -22.72
CA GLU A 95 -4.73 7.08 -23.84
C GLU A 95 -4.40 6.46 -25.21
N LYS A 96 -3.13 6.07 -25.40
CA LYS A 96 -2.68 5.43 -26.67
C LYS A 96 -3.36 4.09 -26.96
N HIS A 97 -3.87 3.41 -25.96
CA HIS A 97 -4.43 2.06 -26.09
C HIS A 97 -5.91 1.98 -25.74
N ASP A 98 -6.59 3.14 -25.63
CA ASP A 98 -8.01 3.25 -25.29
C ASP A 98 -8.40 2.49 -24.01
N ILE A 99 -7.51 2.54 -22.98
CA ILE A 99 -7.72 1.90 -21.68
C ILE A 99 -8.32 2.92 -20.71
N PRO A 100 -9.53 2.70 -20.18
CA PRO A 100 -10.09 3.57 -19.14
C PRO A 100 -9.21 3.58 -17.90
N VAL A 101 -8.86 4.76 -17.40
CA VAL A 101 -8.04 4.92 -16.19
C VAL A 101 -8.54 6.05 -15.31
N ALA A 102 -8.64 5.79 -14.00
CA ALA A 102 -8.96 6.77 -12.98
C ALA A 102 -7.73 7.04 -12.09
N PHE A 103 -7.44 8.32 -11.85
CA PHE A 103 -6.38 8.77 -10.94
C PHE A 103 -6.98 9.46 -9.72
N HIS A 104 -6.61 9.01 -8.53
CA HIS A 104 -7.06 9.56 -7.26
C HIS A 104 -5.87 10.12 -6.47
N LEU A 105 -5.80 11.45 -6.39
CA LEU A 105 -4.83 12.15 -5.57
C LEU A 105 -5.20 12.01 -4.08
N VAL A 106 -4.27 11.51 -3.29
CA VAL A 106 -4.37 11.36 -1.83
C VAL A 106 -3.64 12.53 -1.18
N ASP A 107 -4.33 13.64 -0.99
CA ASP A 107 -3.79 14.93 -0.53
C ASP A 107 -4.33 15.34 0.86
N THR A 108 -5.22 14.54 1.45
CA THR A 108 -5.76 14.77 2.80
C THR A 108 -5.67 13.52 3.65
N LEU A 109 -5.72 13.69 4.97
CA LEU A 109 -5.73 12.59 5.93
C LEU A 109 -6.97 11.68 5.75
N GLU A 110 -8.13 12.28 5.44
CA GLU A 110 -9.37 11.55 5.21
C GLU A 110 -9.25 10.66 3.98
N LYS A 111 -8.70 11.19 2.87
CA LYS A 111 -8.42 10.40 1.67
C LYS A 111 -7.41 9.29 1.96
N ALA A 112 -6.32 9.57 2.71
CA ALA A 112 -5.33 8.57 3.07
C ALA A 112 -5.94 7.41 3.88
N LYS A 113 -6.84 7.71 4.83
CA LYS A 113 -7.56 6.70 5.60
C LYS A 113 -8.56 5.89 4.78
N ALA A 114 -9.07 6.47 3.68
CA ALA A 114 -10.06 5.83 2.81
C ALA A 114 -9.42 4.96 1.71
N VAL A 115 -8.11 5.05 1.46
CA VAL A 115 -7.43 4.19 0.48
C VAL A 115 -7.57 2.73 0.90
N PRO A 116 -8.13 1.85 0.05
CA PRO A 116 -8.31 0.43 0.36
C PRO A 116 -7.00 -0.37 0.20
N CYS A 117 -5.93 0.13 0.78
CA CYS A 117 -4.60 -0.45 0.74
C CYS A 117 -3.77 0.07 1.93
N VAL A 118 -2.78 -0.70 2.35
CA VAL A 118 -1.84 -0.28 3.41
C VAL A 118 -0.80 0.77 2.96
N PHE A 119 -0.79 1.10 1.68
CA PHE A 119 0.04 2.15 1.10
C PHE A 119 -0.82 3.22 0.45
N ASN A 120 -0.56 4.48 0.76
CA ASN A 120 -1.29 5.64 0.22
C ASN A 120 -0.49 6.44 -0.81
N ASN A 121 0.81 6.19 -0.93
CA ASN A 121 1.68 6.91 -1.85
C ASN A 121 1.58 6.41 -3.31
N TRP A 122 1.31 5.11 -3.51
CA TRP A 122 1.08 4.50 -4.83
C TRP A 122 0.37 3.15 -4.66
N ALA A 123 -0.82 3.02 -5.21
CA ALA A 123 -1.54 1.75 -5.24
C ALA A 123 -2.33 1.62 -6.55
N VAL A 124 -2.19 0.50 -7.23
CA VAL A 124 -2.82 0.21 -8.51
C VAL A 124 -3.86 -0.89 -8.35
N PHE A 125 -5.07 -0.64 -8.86
CA PHE A 125 -6.18 -1.59 -8.90
C PHE A 125 -6.64 -1.79 -10.34
N TYR A 126 -7.11 -2.99 -10.64
CA TYR A 126 -7.72 -3.33 -11.91
C TYR A 126 -8.77 -4.41 -11.72
N LYS A 127 -9.93 -4.28 -12.38
CA LYS A 127 -11.10 -5.17 -12.21
C LYS A 127 -11.49 -5.29 -10.72
N GLY A 128 -11.48 -4.16 -10.02
CA GLY A 128 -11.84 -4.07 -8.61
C GLY A 128 -10.82 -4.64 -7.63
N SER A 129 -9.68 -5.17 -8.08
CA SER A 129 -8.70 -5.89 -7.25
C SER A 129 -7.35 -5.19 -7.23
N PHE A 130 -6.69 -5.20 -6.08
CA PHE A 130 -5.33 -4.71 -5.91
C PHE A 130 -4.35 -5.45 -6.82
N GLN A 131 -3.44 -4.72 -7.44
CA GLN A 131 -2.41 -5.26 -8.33
C GLN A 131 -1.00 -5.05 -7.79
N THR A 132 -0.65 -3.83 -7.41
CA THR A 132 0.72 -3.50 -6.99
C THR A 132 0.82 -2.14 -6.30
N VAL A 133 1.84 -2.00 -5.46
CA VAL A 133 2.35 -0.71 -4.96
C VAL A 133 3.70 -0.35 -5.58
N ASN A 134 4.14 -1.07 -6.59
CA ASN A 134 5.42 -0.79 -7.24
C ASN A 134 5.34 0.51 -8.04
N LEU A 135 6.00 1.55 -7.52
CA LEU A 135 6.07 2.85 -8.15
C LEU A 135 6.80 2.80 -9.52
N LEU A 136 7.75 1.88 -9.67
CA LEU A 136 8.44 1.63 -10.93
C LEU A 136 7.60 0.76 -11.87
N LEU A 137 6.33 1.15 -12.06
CA LEU A 137 5.43 0.50 -12.99
C LEU A 137 5.88 0.80 -14.42
N ASP A 138 6.72 -0.04 -14.97
CA ASP A 138 7.09 0.06 -16.39
C ASP A 138 5.91 -0.35 -17.30
N ILE A 139 6.02 0.01 -18.57
CA ILE A 139 4.99 -0.33 -19.58
C ILE A 139 4.77 -1.86 -19.68
N ALA A 140 5.81 -2.67 -19.47
CA ALA A 140 5.68 -4.12 -19.51
C ALA A 140 4.87 -4.67 -18.32
N ALA A 141 5.06 -4.09 -17.13
CA ALA A 141 4.25 -4.43 -15.95
C ALA A 141 2.80 -3.97 -16.13
N LEU A 142 2.57 -2.76 -16.65
CA LEU A 142 1.24 -2.25 -16.95
C LEU A 142 0.49 -3.14 -17.97
N LYS A 143 1.17 -3.54 -19.04
CA LYS A 143 0.62 -4.51 -20.04
C LYS A 143 0.20 -5.82 -19.39
N ARG A 144 0.93 -6.33 -18.42
CA ARG A 144 0.57 -7.57 -17.70
C ARG A 144 -0.67 -7.40 -16.83
N ILE A 145 -0.84 -6.22 -16.23
CA ILE A 145 -2.02 -5.90 -15.41
C ILE A 145 -3.27 -5.84 -16.29
N VAL A 146 -3.25 -5.06 -17.36
CA VAL A 146 -4.44 -4.83 -18.19
C VAL A 146 -4.81 -5.98 -19.14
N LYS A 147 -3.93 -6.96 -19.32
CA LYS A 147 -4.22 -8.19 -20.10
C LYS A 147 -4.91 -9.30 -19.28
N LYS A 148 -4.95 -9.17 -17.96
CA LYS A 148 -5.66 -10.09 -17.05
C LYS A 148 -7.16 -9.80 -17.05
#